data_73b954405bb400ddcb2c1bc0de4e1ffe
#
_entry.id   73b954405bb400ddcb2c1bc0de4e1ffe
#
_cell.length_a   1.000
_cell.length_b   1.000
_cell.length_c   1.000
_cell.angle_alpha   90.00
_cell.angle_beta   90.00
_cell.angle_gamma   90.00
#
_symmetry.space_group_name_H-M   'P 1'
#
loop_
_entity.id
_entity.type
_entity.pdbx_description
1 polymer ?
#
loop_
_entity_poly.entity_id
_entity_poly.type
_entity_poly.pdbx_seq_one_letter_code
_entity_poly.pdbx_strand_id
1 'polypeptide(L)'
;DNIHLQLFDYLLLRLKEKGIKVVITPIGWWGSGYPEPDPVEYGFSTFYSKSQMNQSPDAIAAQKNYLTQLFKHVNPLTGKSYQQDDNIIAFEIFNEPKHEIKTEQSAAYIEDLISTIRAAGVTKPLFYNTSEQGDDQPFANALCNTSIDGVSYQWYPTGLVKGSVINGNMLSAVAHYTNPFAGISQCASKAKMVYEFDAADVASSVMYPA
;
A
#
# COMPACT_ATOMS: atom_id res chain seq x y z
N ASP A 1 9.69 -24.48 1.88
CA ASP A 1 10.25 -23.51 0.91
C ASP A 1 9.10 -22.77 0.25
N ASN A 2 9.05 -21.46 0.43
CA ASN A 2 8.02 -20.62 -0.17
C ASN A 2 8.54 -20.08 -1.51
N ILE A 3 8.10 -20.68 -2.62
CA ILE A 3 8.54 -20.30 -3.96
C ILE A 3 8.20 -18.82 -4.28
N HIS A 4 7.08 -18.31 -3.79
CA HIS A 4 6.68 -16.91 -4.00
C HIS A 4 7.66 -15.94 -3.34
N LEU A 5 8.11 -16.24 -2.12
CA LEU A 5 9.11 -15.42 -1.45
C LEU A 5 10.47 -15.47 -2.16
N GLN A 6 10.87 -16.65 -2.67
CA GLN A 6 12.10 -16.79 -3.46
C GLN A 6 12.03 -15.97 -4.77
N LEU A 7 10.89 -16.01 -5.45
CA LEU A 7 10.67 -15.22 -6.67
C LEU A 7 10.67 -13.72 -6.37
N PHE A 8 10.09 -13.32 -5.24
CA PHE A 8 10.10 -11.94 -4.80
C PHE A 8 11.52 -11.46 -4.44
N ASP A 9 12.30 -12.27 -3.73
CA ASP A 9 13.72 -12.00 -3.45
C ASP A 9 14.52 -11.80 -4.74
N TYR A 10 14.28 -12.66 -5.72
CA TYR A 10 14.93 -12.55 -7.03
C TYR A 10 14.49 -11.27 -7.77
N LEU A 11 13.21 -10.94 -7.76
CA LEU A 11 12.69 -9.71 -8.35
C LEU A 11 13.38 -8.48 -7.74
N LEU A 12 13.46 -8.41 -6.40
CA LEU A 12 14.13 -7.30 -5.71
C LEU A 12 15.60 -7.16 -6.11
N LEU A 13 16.32 -8.28 -6.23
CA LEU A 13 17.69 -8.27 -6.75
C LEU A 13 17.75 -7.68 -8.17
N ARG A 14 16.87 -8.13 -9.07
CA ARG A 14 16.87 -7.67 -10.48
C ARG A 14 16.50 -6.19 -10.59
N LEU A 15 15.55 -5.71 -9.81
CA LEU A 15 15.20 -4.27 -9.76
C LEU A 15 16.38 -3.43 -9.27
N LYS A 16 17.08 -3.91 -8.24
CA LYS A 16 18.28 -3.26 -7.73
C LYS A 16 19.38 -3.15 -8.79
N GLU A 17 19.65 -4.22 -9.52
CA GLU A 17 20.64 -4.24 -10.62
C GLU A 17 20.29 -3.25 -11.74
N LYS A 18 19.01 -2.93 -11.91
CA LYS A 18 18.52 -1.95 -12.87
C LYS A 18 18.40 -0.53 -12.30
N GLY A 19 18.75 -0.32 -11.03
CA GLY A 19 18.64 0.98 -10.37
C GLY A 19 17.20 1.41 -10.07
N ILE A 20 16.21 0.49 -10.15
CA ILE A 20 14.80 0.77 -9.92
C ILE A 20 14.53 0.70 -8.43
N LYS A 21 14.17 1.83 -7.81
CA LYS A 21 13.77 1.90 -6.40
C LYS A 21 12.40 1.28 -6.18
N VAL A 22 12.19 0.73 -4.99
CA VAL A 22 11.01 -0.07 -4.66
C VAL A 22 10.31 0.49 -3.42
N VAL A 23 8.99 0.58 -3.47
CA VAL A 23 8.09 0.64 -2.32
C VAL A 23 7.39 -0.71 -2.23
N ILE A 24 7.36 -1.32 -1.05
CA ILE A 24 6.70 -2.62 -0.85
C ILE A 24 5.40 -2.40 -0.10
N THR A 25 4.31 -2.99 -0.61
CA THR A 25 3.03 -3.08 0.07
C THR A 25 2.82 -4.53 0.55
N PRO A 26 3.15 -4.84 1.81
CA PRO A 26 3.16 -6.22 2.30
C PRO A 26 1.78 -6.87 2.39
N ILE A 27 0.71 -6.11 2.66
CA ILE A 27 -0.63 -6.66 2.81
C ILE A 27 -1.49 -6.24 1.62
N GLY A 28 -1.68 -7.15 0.67
CA GLY A 28 -2.56 -6.95 -0.47
C GLY A 28 -4.02 -7.36 -0.22
N TRP A 29 -4.32 -8.09 0.82
CA TRP A 29 -5.58 -8.78 1.13
C TRP A 29 -6.05 -9.76 0.05
N TRP A 30 -6.07 -9.33 -1.21
CA TRP A 30 -6.45 -10.16 -2.34
C TRP A 30 -5.71 -11.50 -2.31
N GLY A 31 -6.42 -12.57 -2.67
CA GLY A 31 -5.80 -13.88 -2.83
C GLY A 31 -4.74 -13.89 -3.93
N SER A 32 -3.91 -14.91 -3.95
CA SER A 32 -3.03 -15.19 -5.06
C SER A 32 -3.84 -15.46 -6.34
N GLY A 33 -3.23 -15.28 -7.50
CA GLY A 33 -3.84 -15.65 -8.77
C GLY A 33 -4.82 -14.65 -9.36
N TYR A 34 -4.74 -13.37 -9.01
CA TYR A 34 -5.48 -12.36 -9.76
C TYR A 34 -4.81 -12.12 -11.14
N PRO A 35 -5.56 -12.04 -12.25
CA PRO A 35 -7.02 -12.18 -12.36
C PRO A 35 -7.53 -13.64 -12.32
N GLU A 36 -6.66 -14.62 -12.40
CA GLU A 36 -7.00 -16.04 -12.38
C GLU A 36 -6.87 -16.58 -10.95
N PRO A 37 -7.95 -17.08 -10.34
CA PRO A 37 -7.91 -17.62 -8.99
C PRO A 37 -6.93 -18.78 -8.87
N ASP A 38 -6.01 -18.70 -7.90
CA ASP A 38 -5.18 -19.84 -7.54
C ASP A 38 -6.01 -20.84 -6.73
N PRO A 39 -6.11 -22.11 -7.14
CA PRO A 39 -6.88 -23.12 -6.40
C PRO A 39 -6.31 -23.44 -5.02
N VAL A 40 -5.08 -23.02 -4.71
CA VAL A 40 -4.40 -23.23 -3.42
C VAL A 40 -4.13 -21.88 -2.78
N GLU A 41 -5.17 -21.20 -2.33
CA GLU A 41 -5.07 -19.93 -1.65
C GLU A 41 -4.95 -20.09 -0.14
N TYR A 42 -3.91 -19.51 0.44
CA TYR A 42 -3.72 -19.40 1.89
C TYR A 42 -3.48 -17.95 2.32
N GLY A 43 -3.91 -16.99 1.49
CA GLY A 43 -3.84 -15.57 1.80
C GLY A 43 -4.91 -15.12 2.81
N PHE A 44 -4.82 -13.87 3.26
CA PHE A 44 -5.80 -13.31 4.21
C PHE A 44 -7.23 -13.40 3.71
N SER A 45 -7.47 -13.18 2.40
CA SER A 45 -8.79 -13.24 1.79
C SER A 45 -9.47 -14.61 1.88
N THR A 46 -8.72 -15.69 2.09
CA THR A 46 -9.27 -17.04 2.31
C THR A 46 -9.99 -17.15 3.65
N PHE A 47 -9.52 -16.41 4.66
CA PHE A 47 -9.97 -16.55 6.05
C PHE A 47 -10.75 -15.36 6.56
N TYR A 48 -10.52 -14.17 6.00
CA TYR A 48 -11.07 -12.91 6.50
C TYR A 48 -11.60 -12.05 5.36
N SER A 49 -12.77 -11.45 5.54
CA SER A 49 -13.22 -10.37 4.67
C SER A 49 -12.33 -9.14 4.83
N LYS A 50 -12.33 -8.24 3.85
CA LYS A 50 -11.52 -7.02 3.89
C LYS A 50 -11.81 -6.15 5.11
N SER A 51 -13.08 -6.07 5.53
CA SER A 51 -13.46 -5.35 6.76
C SER A 51 -13.05 -6.08 8.04
N GLN A 52 -13.03 -7.41 8.05
CA GLN A 52 -12.56 -8.16 9.21
C GLN A 52 -11.06 -7.97 9.49
N MET A 53 -10.28 -7.57 8.48
CA MET A 53 -8.84 -7.36 8.64
C MET A 53 -8.51 -6.36 9.77
N ASN A 54 -9.32 -5.34 9.96
CA ASN A 54 -9.12 -4.32 10.99
C ASN A 54 -10.08 -4.41 12.19
N GLN A 55 -10.89 -5.46 12.27
CA GLN A 55 -11.88 -5.66 13.32
C GLN A 55 -11.68 -6.94 14.11
N SER A 56 -11.30 -8.04 13.43
CA SER A 56 -11.11 -9.34 14.08
C SER A 56 -9.77 -9.41 14.80
N PRO A 57 -9.75 -9.72 16.10
CA PRO A 57 -8.49 -9.93 16.85
C PRO A 57 -7.58 -10.97 16.20
N ASP A 58 -8.17 -12.06 15.66
CA ASP A 58 -7.40 -13.11 15.00
C ASP A 58 -6.76 -12.64 13.70
N ALA A 59 -7.51 -11.84 12.88
CA ALA A 59 -6.99 -11.24 11.67
C ALA A 59 -5.86 -10.25 11.98
N ILE A 60 -6.00 -9.43 13.01
CA ILE A 60 -4.97 -8.49 13.45
C ILE A 60 -3.73 -9.24 13.94
N ALA A 61 -3.90 -10.28 14.75
CA ALA A 61 -2.79 -11.13 15.22
C ALA A 61 -2.06 -11.81 14.06
N ALA A 62 -2.80 -12.31 13.06
CA ALA A 62 -2.22 -12.92 11.87
C ALA A 62 -1.40 -11.91 11.05
N GLN A 63 -1.90 -10.68 10.88
CA GLN A 63 -1.16 -9.61 10.20
C GLN A 63 0.12 -9.24 10.94
N LYS A 64 0.06 -9.08 12.26
CA LYS A 64 1.24 -8.76 13.08
C LYS A 64 2.30 -9.84 13.00
N ASN A 65 1.89 -11.11 13.04
CA ASN A 65 2.79 -12.24 12.87
C ASN A 65 3.44 -12.24 11.47
N TYR A 66 2.64 -12.06 10.43
CA TYR A 66 3.12 -11.98 9.06
C TYR A 66 4.13 -10.83 8.86
N LEU A 67 3.78 -9.63 9.29
CA LEU A 67 4.64 -8.45 9.18
C LEU A 67 5.96 -8.65 9.94
N THR A 68 5.90 -9.23 11.13
CA THR A 68 7.10 -9.54 11.93
C THR A 68 8.03 -10.51 11.19
N GLN A 69 7.48 -11.55 10.58
CA GLN A 69 8.26 -12.52 9.82
C GLN A 69 8.84 -11.91 8.55
N LEU A 70 8.04 -11.15 7.80
CA LEU A 70 8.46 -10.50 6.56
C LEU A 70 9.63 -9.53 6.80
N PHE A 71 9.52 -8.69 7.82
CA PHE A 71 10.57 -7.69 8.09
C PHE A 71 11.84 -8.27 8.73
N LYS A 72 11.76 -9.47 9.31
CA LYS A 72 12.92 -10.24 9.77
C LYS A 72 13.53 -11.13 8.67
N HIS A 73 12.83 -11.31 7.55
CA HIS A 73 13.35 -12.10 6.44
C HIS A 73 14.62 -11.47 5.87
N VAL A 74 15.61 -12.32 5.63
CA VAL A 74 16.86 -11.95 4.95
C VAL A 74 16.85 -12.55 3.56
N ASN A 75 16.86 -11.70 2.55
CA ASN A 75 16.94 -12.12 1.16
C ASN A 75 18.29 -12.87 0.95
N PRO A 76 18.26 -14.17 0.65
CA PRO A 76 19.48 -14.98 0.54
C PRO A 76 20.38 -14.57 -0.63
N LEU A 77 19.83 -13.87 -1.62
CA LEU A 77 20.57 -13.42 -2.81
C LEU A 77 21.36 -12.13 -2.55
N THR A 78 20.96 -11.33 -1.55
CA THR A 78 21.61 -10.06 -1.20
C THR A 78 22.28 -10.08 0.17
N GLY A 79 21.92 -11.03 1.02
CA GLY A 79 22.36 -11.10 2.42
C GLY A 79 21.79 -9.98 3.31
N LYS A 80 20.78 -9.22 2.83
CA LYS A 80 20.16 -8.11 3.54
C LYS A 80 18.69 -8.39 3.82
N SER A 81 18.20 -7.94 4.98
CA SER A 81 16.75 -7.85 5.18
C SER A 81 16.15 -6.73 4.33
N TYR A 82 14.84 -6.77 4.11
CA TYR A 82 14.15 -5.72 3.34
C TYR A 82 14.31 -4.34 3.98
N GLN A 83 14.39 -4.28 5.31
CA GLN A 83 14.73 -3.06 6.03
C GLN A 83 16.15 -2.54 5.69
N GLN A 84 17.12 -3.43 5.48
CA GLN A 84 18.52 -3.08 5.23
C GLN A 84 18.85 -2.83 3.75
N ASP A 85 17.94 -3.19 2.84
CA ASP A 85 18.18 -2.99 1.39
C ASP A 85 17.91 -1.54 0.99
N ASP A 86 18.96 -0.79 0.63
CA ASP A 86 18.89 0.62 0.22
C ASP A 86 18.06 0.83 -1.07
N ASN A 87 17.75 -0.24 -1.78
CA ASN A 87 16.89 -0.17 -2.97
C ASN A 87 15.41 -0.07 -2.59
N ILE A 88 15.04 -0.56 -1.41
CA ILE A 88 13.70 -0.41 -0.85
C ILE A 88 13.66 0.90 -0.07
N ILE A 89 12.85 1.85 -0.54
CA ILE A 89 12.86 3.22 -0.02
C ILE A 89 11.76 3.48 1.02
N ALA A 90 10.68 2.73 0.98
CA ALA A 90 9.55 2.85 1.91
C ALA A 90 8.70 1.58 1.91
N PHE A 91 7.78 1.50 2.86
CA PHE A 91 6.73 0.49 2.92
C PHE A 91 5.36 1.15 3.01
N GLU A 92 4.40 0.65 2.24
CA GLU A 92 2.99 0.93 2.40
C GLU A 92 2.35 -0.25 3.14
N ILE A 93 1.76 -0.04 4.30
CA ILE A 93 1.42 -1.17 5.20
C ILE A 93 0.35 -2.07 4.61
N PHE A 94 -0.71 -1.48 4.01
CA PHE A 94 -1.87 -2.21 3.52
C PHE A 94 -2.42 -1.56 2.24
N ASN A 95 -2.66 -2.37 1.22
CA ASN A 95 -3.30 -1.93 -0.02
C ASN A 95 -4.82 -1.86 0.15
N GLU A 96 -5.39 -0.68 -0.07
CA GLU A 96 -6.83 -0.44 -0.07
C GLU A 96 -7.58 -1.06 1.14
N PRO A 97 -7.22 -0.72 2.38
CA PRO A 97 -7.93 -1.23 3.55
C PRO A 97 -9.38 -0.75 3.56
N LYS A 98 -10.28 -1.57 4.14
CA LYS A 98 -11.69 -1.20 4.30
C LYS A 98 -12.01 -0.96 5.77
N HIS A 99 -12.17 0.31 6.15
CA HIS A 99 -12.49 0.73 7.50
C HIS A 99 -14.00 0.97 7.65
N GLU A 100 -14.69 0.05 8.32
CA GLU A 100 -16.14 0.13 8.65
C GLU A 100 -16.37 0.33 10.15
N ILE A 101 -15.30 0.52 10.91
CA ILE A 101 -15.34 0.74 12.36
C ILE A 101 -15.21 2.22 12.69
N LYS A 102 -15.37 2.55 13.97
CA LYS A 102 -15.17 3.93 14.44
C LYS A 102 -13.76 4.41 14.13
N THR A 103 -13.64 5.68 13.80
CA THR A 103 -12.39 6.33 13.39
C THR A 103 -11.26 6.14 14.40
N GLU A 104 -11.56 6.22 15.70
CA GLU A 104 -10.58 6.02 16.78
C GLU A 104 -10.08 4.57 16.84
N GLN A 105 -10.95 3.60 16.56
CA GLN A 105 -10.57 2.20 16.49
C GLN A 105 -9.69 1.92 15.25
N SER A 106 -10.00 2.58 14.13
CA SER A 106 -9.15 2.51 12.93
C SER A 106 -7.76 3.07 13.22
N ALA A 107 -7.66 4.22 13.86
CA ALA A 107 -6.38 4.83 14.24
C ALA A 107 -5.59 3.93 15.21
N ALA A 108 -6.25 3.34 16.20
CA ALA A 108 -5.62 2.41 17.14
C ALA A 108 -5.09 1.15 16.46
N TYR A 109 -5.85 0.59 15.52
CA TYR A 109 -5.40 -0.55 14.70
C TYR A 109 -4.18 -0.19 13.85
N ILE A 110 -4.19 0.95 13.19
CA ILE A 110 -3.06 1.41 12.36
C ILE A 110 -1.82 1.60 13.23
N GLU A 111 -1.95 2.25 14.40
CA GLU A 111 -0.86 2.45 15.35
C GLU A 111 -0.28 1.12 15.87
N ASP A 112 -1.13 0.11 16.10
CA ASP A 112 -0.68 -1.23 16.50
C ASP A 112 0.16 -1.91 15.40
N LEU A 113 -0.23 -1.79 14.13
CA LEU A 113 0.57 -2.28 13.02
C LEU A 113 1.90 -1.52 12.89
N ILE A 114 1.89 -0.19 13.00
CA ILE A 114 3.10 0.63 12.99
C ILE A 114 4.06 0.18 14.10
N SER A 115 3.55 0.05 15.32
CA SER A 115 4.34 -0.40 16.48
C SER A 115 4.95 -1.79 16.25
N THR A 116 4.19 -2.71 15.66
CA THR A 116 4.67 -4.05 15.31
C THR A 116 5.81 -4.00 14.29
N ILE A 117 5.67 -3.19 13.25
CA ILE A 117 6.68 -3.03 12.21
C ILE A 117 7.95 -2.37 12.79
N ARG A 118 7.79 -1.33 13.61
CA ARG A 118 8.91 -0.66 14.29
C ARG A 118 9.64 -1.60 15.25
N ALA A 119 8.90 -2.44 15.99
CA ALA A 119 9.48 -3.47 16.87
C ALA A 119 10.25 -4.55 16.10
N ALA A 120 9.92 -4.80 14.84
CA ALA A 120 10.70 -5.66 13.94
C ALA A 120 11.99 -5.01 13.40
N GLY A 121 12.27 -3.75 13.78
CA GLY A 121 13.50 -3.02 13.45
C GLY A 121 13.40 -2.12 12.23
N VAL A 122 12.20 -1.90 11.68
CA VAL A 122 12.02 -1.05 10.49
C VAL A 122 12.14 0.42 10.88
N THR A 123 13.05 1.14 10.21
CA THR A 123 13.26 2.58 10.36
C THR A 123 12.90 3.37 9.09
N LYS A 124 12.67 2.67 7.98
CA LYS A 124 12.25 3.30 6.72
C LYS A 124 10.87 3.93 6.85
N PRO A 125 10.54 4.92 5.98
CA PRO A 125 9.22 5.53 5.96
C PRO A 125 8.10 4.50 5.79
N LEU A 126 7.06 4.66 6.59
CA LEU A 126 5.83 3.88 6.54
C LEU A 126 4.70 4.76 6.00
N PHE A 127 4.00 4.25 5.01
CA PHE A 127 2.80 4.84 4.44
C PHE A 127 1.58 3.98 4.77
N TYR A 128 0.44 4.62 4.93
CA TYR A 128 -0.82 3.92 5.04
C TYR A 128 -1.79 4.41 3.97
N ASN A 129 -2.42 3.45 3.30
CA ASN A 129 -3.36 3.74 2.22
C ASN A 129 -4.73 4.12 2.77
N THR A 130 -5.36 5.13 2.17
CA THR A 130 -6.71 5.56 2.56
C THR A 130 -7.80 4.92 1.73
N SER A 131 -7.45 4.12 0.74
CA SER A 131 -8.40 3.52 -0.20
C SER A 131 -9.29 4.60 -0.86
N GLU A 132 -10.54 4.27 -1.11
CA GLU A 132 -11.54 5.19 -1.65
C GLU A 132 -12.04 6.23 -0.62
N GLN A 133 -11.56 6.14 0.63
CA GLN A 133 -11.94 7.03 1.74
C GLN A 133 -11.03 8.26 1.88
N GLY A 134 -10.23 8.57 0.85
CA GLY A 134 -9.26 9.66 0.90
C GLY A 134 -9.85 11.04 1.19
N ASP A 135 -11.13 11.23 0.90
CA ASP A 135 -11.91 12.43 1.17
C ASP A 135 -12.73 12.37 2.49
N ASP A 136 -12.73 11.24 3.20
CA ASP A 136 -13.29 11.15 4.54
C ASP A 136 -12.37 11.87 5.53
N GLN A 137 -12.69 13.13 5.78
CA GLN A 137 -11.89 13.99 6.65
C GLN A 137 -11.73 13.45 8.08
N PRO A 138 -12.77 12.93 8.77
CA PRO A 138 -12.60 12.31 10.08
C PRO A 138 -11.57 11.19 10.08
N PHE A 139 -11.61 10.29 9.10
CA PHE A 139 -10.64 9.21 8.99
C PHE A 139 -9.22 9.73 8.69
N ALA A 140 -9.09 10.64 7.73
CA ALA A 140 -7.81 11.24 7.37
C ALA A 140 -7.16 12.00 8.54
N ASN A 141 -7.96 12.73 9.33
CA ASN A 141 -7.50 13.39 10.55
C ASN A 141 -6.96 12.37 11.58
N ALA A 142 -7.69 11.29 11.81
CA ALA A 142 -7.28 10.26 12.76
C ALA A 142 -6.03 9.52 12.29
N LEU A 143 -5.96 9.17 11.01
CA LEU A 143 -4.79 8.55 10.39
C LEU A 143 -3.55 9.45 10.54
N CYS A 144 -3.67 10.74 10.22
CA CYS A 144 -2.54 11.67 10.30
C CYS A 144 -2.12 12.00 11.74
N ASN A 145 -2.96 11.73 12.74
CA ASN A 145 -2.59 11.81 14.14
C ASN A 145 -1.85 10.57 14.67
N THR A 146 -1.78 9.49 13.90
CA THR A 146 -0.92 8.34 14.24
C THR A 146 0.55 8.65 14.01
N SER A 147 1.43 7.72 14.41
CA SER A 147 2.87 7.83 14.18
C SER A 147 3.30 7.48 12.74
N ILE A 148 2.35 7.34 11.80
CA ILE A 148 2.64 7.11 10.38
C ILE A 148 3.50 8.24 9.78
N ASP A 149 4.43 7.91 8.90
CA ASP A 149 5.29 8.92 8.25
C ASP A 149 4.60 9.58 7.06
N GLY A 150 3.73 8.85 6.37
CA GLY A 150 3.05 9.34 5.19
C GLY A 150 1.72 8.67 4.93
N VAL A 151 0.97 9.26 4.02
CA VAL A 151 -0.30 8.75 3.52
C VAL A 151 -0.17 8.45 2.03
N SER A 152 -0.77 7.34 1.60
CA SER A 152 -0.81 6.93 0.20
C SER A 152 -2.25 6.86 -0.29
N TYR A 153 -2.43 7.12 -1.56
CA TYR A 153 -3.73 7.11 -2.21
C TYR A 153 -3.57 6.80 -3.70
N GLN A 154 -4.61 6.27 -4.29
CA GLN A 154 -4.68 6.02 -5.72
C GLN A 154 -5.25 7.23 -6.45
N TRP A 155 -4.82 7.42 -7.69
CA TRP A 155 -5.39 8.41 -8.59
C TRP A 155 -5.61 7.80 -9.97
N TYR A 156 -6.87 7.61 -10.28
CA TYR A 156 -7.34 7.14 -11.58
C TYR A 156 -8.10 8.26 -12.26
N PRO A 157 -7.45 9.10 -13.07
CA PRO A 157 -8.07 10.31 -13.63
C PRO A 157 -9.27 10.03 -14.55
N THR A 158 -9.40 8.81 -15.07
CA THR A 158 -10.57 8.37 -15.85
C THR A 158 -11.48 7.42 -15.08
N GLY A 159 -11.15 7.12 -13.82
CA GLY A 159 -11.76 6.03 -13.08
C GLY A 159 -11.31 4.65 -13.58
N LEU A 160 -11.64 3.62 -12.82
CA LEU A 160 -11.38 2.20 -13.16
C LEU A 160 -12.51 1.59 -14.03
N VAL A 161 -13.27 2.40 -14.75
CA VAL A 161 -14.40 1.93 -15.53
C VAL A 161 -13.95 1.57 -16.94
N LYS A 162 -14.17 0.32 -17.33
CA LYS A 162 -13.89 -0.15 -18.69
C LYS A 162 -14.64 0.72 -19.72
N GLY A 163 -13.92 1.18 -20.74
CA GLY A 163 -14.48 2.04 -21.77
C GLY A 163 -14.59 3.51 -21.39
N SER A 164 -14.04 3.91 -20.26
CA SER A 164 -13.92 5.34 -19.93
C SER A 164 -13.02 6.04 -20.94
N VAL A 165 -13.48 7.14 -21.51
CA VAL A 165 -12.76 7.90 -22.53
C VAL A 165 -12.46 9.30 -21.99
N ILE A 166 -11.17 9.67 -22.00
CA ILE A 166 -10.78 11.07 -21.80
C ILE A 166 -10.84 11.80 -23.15
N ASN A 167 -11.61 12.87 -23.20
CA ASN A 167 -11.57 13.80 -24.34
C ASN A 167 -10.40 14.76 -24.18
N GLY A 168 -9.34 14.56 -24.95
CA GLY A 168 -8.14 15.39 -24.89
C GLY A 168 -6.92 14.67 -24.30
N ASN A 169 -5.92 15.45 -23.90
CA ASN A 169 -4.72 14.92 -23.27
C ASN A 169 -4.77 15.00 -21.73
N MET A 170 -3.94 14.21 -21.07
CA MET A 170 -3.86 14.14 -19.61
C MET A 170 -3.34 15.40 -18.93
N LEU A 171 -2.71 16.31 -19.66
CA LEU A 171 -2.13 17.54 -19.06
C LEU A 171 -3.18 18.34 -18.31
N SER A 172 -4.41 18.42 -18.84
CA SER A 172 -5.50 19.12 -18.15
C SER A 172 -5.88 18.43 -16.83
N ALA A 173 -5.99 17.10 -16.82
CA ALA A 173 -6.31 16.35 -15.60
C ALA A 173 -5.19 16.48 -14.55
N VAL A 174 -3.93 16.40 -14.97
CA VAL A 174 -2.77 16.58 -14.09
C VAL A 174 -2.71 18.00 -13.53
N ALA A 175 -2.94 19.03 -14.38
CA ALA A 175 -2.88 20.43 -13.96
C ALA A 175 -3.98 20.82 -12.95
N HIS A 176 -5.13 20.13 -12.98
CA HIS A 176 -6.26 20.40 -12.09
C HIS A 176 -6.41 19.35 -10.98
N TYR A 177 -5.45 18.45 -10.85
CA TYR A 177 -5.48 17.45 -9.78
C TYR A 177 -5.39 18.11 -8.40
N THR A 178 -6.31 17.76 -7.53
CA THR A 178 -6.30 18.20 -6.15
C THR A 178 -5.91 17.04 -5.25
N ASN A 179 -4.82 17.19 -4.50
CA ASN A 179 -4.42 16.24 -3.49
C ASN A 179 -5.52 16.16 -2.39
N PRO A 180 -6.10 14.98 -2.12
CA PRO A 180 -7.19 14.84 -1.14
C PRO A 180 -6.79 15.25 0.29
N PHE A 181 -5.50 15.30 0.60
CA PHE A 181 -4.98 15.72 1.90
C PHE A 181 -4.59 17.20 1.99
N ALA A 182 -4.69 17.96 0.90
CA ALA A 182 -4.17 19.34 0.85
C ALA A 182 -4.82 20.30 1.86
N GLY A 183 -6.09 20.07 2.17
CA GLY A 183 -6.85 20.91 3.14
C GLY A 183 -6.84 20.39 4.58
N ILE A 184 -6.15 19.27 4.87
CA ILE A 184 -6.19 18.60 6.17
C ILE A 184 -4.96 18.99 6.97
N SER A 185 -5.15 19.86 7.98
CA SER A 185 -4.04 20.42 8.77
C SER A 185 -3.24 19.35 9.51
N GLN A 186 -3.89 18.30 10.02
CA GLN A 186 -3.23 17.17 10.68
C GLN A 186 -2.27 16.42 9.75
N CYS A 187 -2.55 16.45 8.46
CA CYS A 187 -1.72 15.80 7.45
C CYS A 187 -0.62 16.70 6.87
N ALA A 188 -0.52 17.96 7.30
CA ALA A 188 0.43 18.93 6.73
C ALA A 188 1.90 18.45 6.77
N SER A 189 2.30 17.82 7.88
CA SER A 189 3.66 17.31 8.09
C SER A 189 3.89 15.89 7.55
N LYS A 190 2.84 15.19 7.09
CA LYS A 190 2.97 13.83 6.56
C LYS A 190 3.40 13.85 5.11
N ALA A 191 4.24 12.90 4.70
CA ALA A 191 4.53 12.66 3.29
C ALA A 191 3.26 12.22 2.55
N LYS A 192 3.16 12.53 1.26
CA LYS A 192 2.05 12.11 0.41
C LYS A 192 2.58 11.35 -0.78
N MET A 193 1.95 10.23 -1.12
CA MET A 193 2.35 9.39 -2.23
C MET A 193 1.11 8.95 -3.01
N VAL A 194 1.13 9.20 -4.31
CA VAL A 194 0.26 8.47 -5.25
C VAL A 194 0.96 7.14 -5.52
N TYR A 195 0.42 6.05 -5.02
CA TYR A 195 1.02 4.73 -5.15
C TYR A 195 0.48 3.94 -6.34
N GLU A 196 -0.73 4.27 -6.76
CA GLU A 196 -1.35 3.75 -7.97
C GLU A 196 -1.83 4.91 -8.84
N PHE A 197 -1.42 4.87 -10.09
CA PHE A 197 -1.80 5.87 -11.09
C PHE A 197 -2.03 5.16 -12.41
N ASP A 198 -3.25 5.24 -12.92
CA ASP A 198 -3.57 4.70 -14.23
C ASP A 198 -4.78 5.39 -14.86
N ALA A 199 -4.92 5.21 -16.16
CA ALA A 199 -6.09 5.54 -16.94
C ALA A 199 -6.65 4.23 -17.51
N ALA A 200 -7.59 3.63 -16.81
CA ALA A 200 -8.18 2.37 -17.24
C ALA A 200 -8.64 2.44 -18.71
N ASP A 201 -8.31 1.42 -19.49
CA ASP A 201 -8.70 1.24 -20.89
C ASP A 201 -8.17 2.29 -21.90
N VAL A 202 -7.15 3.06 -21.55
CA VAL A 202 -6.61 4.01 -22.51
C VAL A 202 -5.22 3.58 -22.98
N ALA A 203 -5.19 2.93 -24.11
CA ALA A 203 -3.98 2.46 -24.79
C ALA A 203 -3.27 3.59 -25.59
N SER A 204 -3.14 4.80 -25.02
CA SER A 204 -2.47 5.89 -25.68
C SER A 204 -1.26 6.39 -24.90
N SER A 205 -0.08 6.28 -25.52
CA SER A 205 1.17 6.83 -24.97
C SER A 205 1.14 8.35 -24.74
N VAL A 206 0.18 9.06 -25.31
CA VAL A 206 -0.03 10.51 -25.13
C VAL A 206 -0.66 10.83 -23.77
N MET A 207 -1.15 9.80 -23.07
CA MET A 207 -1.88 9.96 -21.81
C MET A 207 -0.98 9.97 -20.58
N TYR A 208 0.24 9.48 -20.71
CA TYR A 208 1.20 9.48 -19.62
C TYR A 208 2.15 10.65 -19.83
N PRO A 209 2.16 11.64 -18.93
CA PRO A 209 3.21 12.65 -18.97
C PRO A 209 4.56 11.96 -18.82
N ALA A 210 5.42 12.21 -19.77
CA ALA A 210 6.78 11.71 -19.73
C ALA A 210 7.56 12.32 -18.56
#